data_7dc873cc2834df3f6df849c59a22d519
#
_entry.id   7dc873cc2834df3f6df849c59a22d519
#
_cell.length_a   1.000
_cell.length_b   1.000
_cell.length_c   1.000
_cell.angle_alpha   90.00
_cell.angle_beta   90.00
_cell.angle_gamma   90.00
#
_symmetry.space_group_name_H-M   'P 1'
#
loop_
_entity.id
_entity.type
_entity.pdbx_description
1 polymer ?
#
loop_
_entity_poly.entity_id
_entity_poly.type
_entity_poly.pdbx_seq_one_letter_code
_entity_poly.pdbx_strand_id
1 'polypeptide(L)'
;RQRQMCIRDRIMAEREGEVVFVDATCIKIKYDRTEDEEFVSFEDAVKTYNIPKWRKTNQSTTVDLKPICHRGQRVKAGDILTEGYSTQKGELALGRNVKVAYMPWKGYNYEDAIVLNERMVREDFFTSVHVDEYILEVRETKRGMEELTSDIPNVSEEATKDLDERGIVRVGARIEPGDILIGKITPKGESDPSPEEKLLRAIFGDKAGDVKDASLKATPSLRGVVIETALFSKAVKKRKSRLTDKAILPKLDEEYEEKMASLKTLLVDKLLVLTNGKVSQGVKDYMNTEIIAKGAKFTRKSLEELDYNSIQVSKWTADADKNELIKQVILNYLKKYKELDAELRRKKFDLTIGDELPTGIVQMAKVYIAKKRKIQVGDKMAGRHGNKGIVSKIVRQEDMPFLEDGTPVDICLNPLGVPSRMNLGQIFEAVLGWAGRTMGVKFATPIFDGATLDDMNEWTDKAGLPRYGKSYLYDGGTGERFDQPATVGVTYFLKLGHMVDDKMHARSIGPYSLITQQPLGGKAQFGGQRFGEMEVWALEAFGAAHVLQEILTIKSDDVVGRSKAYEAIVKGDPMPQPGIPESLNVLLHELRGLGLSFTLD
;
A
#
# COMPACT_ATOMS: atom_id res chain seq x y z
N ARG A 1 -6.71 -16.99 -6.34
CA ARG A 1 -6.21 -15.80 -5.60
C ARG A 1 -4.70 -15.92 -5.29
N GLN A 2 -4.20 -17.05 -4.79
CA GLN A 2 -2.75 -17.23 -4.54
C GLN A 2 -1.90 -17.05 -5.80
N ARG A 3 -2.28 -17.60 -6.95
CA ARG A 3 -1.56 -17.41 -8.22
C ARG A 3 -1.52 -15.92 -8.65
N GLN A 4 -2.60 -15.20 -8.50
CA GLN A 4 -2.64 -13.76 -8.86
C GLN A 4 -1.75 -12.91 -7.96
N MET A 5 -1.66 -13.23 -6.67
CA MET A 5 -0.81 -12.54 -5.72
C MET A 5 0.67 -12.81 -6.01
N CYS A 6 1.05 -14.06 -6.25
CA CYS A 6 2.42 -14.43 -6.63
C CYS A 6 2.87 -13.86 -7.99
N ILE A 7 1.97 -13.72 -8.97
CA ILE A 7 2.30 -13.16 -10.29
C ILE A 7 2.67 -11.67 -10.21
N ARG A 8 2.07 -10.92 -9.28
CA ARG A 8 2.37 -9.49 -9.10
C ARG A 8 3.67 -9.22 -8.34
N ASP A 9 4.10 -10.17 -7.52
CA ASP A 9 5.26 -10.03 -6.65
C ASP A 9 6.53 -10.68 -7.22
N ARG A 10 6.53 -11.07 -8.49
CA ARG A 10 7.70 -11.67 -9.13
C ARG A 10 7.77 -11.36 -10.62
N ILE A 11 8.98 -11.25 -11.12
CA ILE A 11 9.31 -11.21 -12.53
C ILE A 11 9.90 -12.57 -12.90
N MET A 12 9.45 -13.17 -14.00
CA MET A 12 9.93 -14.45 -14.49
C MET A 12 10.58 -14.29 -15.86
N ALA A 13 11.56 -15.14 -16.15
CA ALA A 13 12.16 -15.25 -17.46
C ALA A 13 11.13 -15.80 -18.48
N GLU A 14 11.04 -15.15 -19.64
CA GLU A 14 10.10 -15.57 -20.69
C GLU A 14 10.64 -16.70 -21.55
N ARG A 15 11.96 -16.76 -21.71
CA ARG A 15 12.69 -17.72 -22.53
C ARG A 15 14.02 -18.11 -21.87
N GLU A 16 14.73 -19.04 -22.49
CA GLU A 16 16.10 -19.37 -22.10
C GLU A 16 17.04 -18.23 -22.50
N GLY A 17 18.02 -17.94 -21.65
CA GLY A 17 18.96 -16.86 -21.89
C GLY A 17 19.99 -16.69 -20.78
N GLU A 18 20.81 -15.66 -20.92
CA GLU A 18 21.84 -15.31 -19.96
C GLU A 18 21.59 -13.92 -19.35
N VAL A 19 21.78 -13.79 -18.06
CA VAL A 19 21.66 -12.53 -17.33
C VAL A 19 22.91 -11.69 -17.54
N VAL A 20 22.80 -10.62 -18.31
CA VAL A 20 23.92 -9.74 -18.65
C VAL A 20 24.20 -8.71 -17.56
N PHE A 21 23.13 -8.17 -16.98
CA PHE A 21 23.21 -7.10 -15.97
C PHE A 21 22.12 -7.25 -14.93
N VAL A 22 22.48 -7.02 -13.68
CA VAL A 22 21.57 -7.01 -12.52
C VAL A 22 21.90 -5.83 -11.64
N ASP A 23 20.89 -5.05 -11.32
CA ASP A 23 20.92 -3.95 -10.36
C ASP A 23 19.63 -3.99 -9.53
N ALA A 24 19.57 -3.21 -8.46
CA ALA A 24 18.37 -3.07 -7.62
C ALA A 24 17.15 -2.55 -8.38
N THR A 25 17.35 -1.85 -9.49
CA THR A 25 16.30 -1.20 -10.29
C THR A 25 15.97 -1.91 -11.58
N CYS A 26 16.89 -2.70 -12.14
CA CYS A 26 16.64 -3.40 -13.40
C CYS A 26 17.46 -4.68 -13.57
N ILE A 27 16.91 -5.59 -14.36
CA ILE A 27 17.58 -6.83 -14.81
C ILE A 27 17.60 -6.80 -16.33
N LYS A 28 18.74 -7.08 -16.95
CA LYS A 28 18.88 -7.22 -18.41
C LYS A 28 19.25 -8.65 -18.74
N ILE A 29 18.45 -9.27 -19.59
CA ILE A 29 18.64 -10.66 -20.01
C ILE A 29 18.81 -10.68 -21.53
N LYS A 30 19.87 -11.35 -21.97
CA LYS A 30 20.06 -11.69 -23.38
C LYS A 30 19.44 -13.07 -23.60
N TYR A 31 18.33 -13.10 -24.34
CA TYR A 31 17.64 -14.35 -24.65
C TYR A 31 18.29 -15.05 -25.84
N ASP A 32 18.36 -16.38 -25.75
CA ASP A 32 18.80 -17.21 -26.86
C ASP A 32 17.70 -17.19 -27.94
N ARG A 33 18.07 -16.78 -29.15
CA ARG A 33 17.18 -16.73 -30.32
C ARG A 33 17.79 -17.58 -31.42
N THR A 34 16.94 -18.22 -32.21
CA THR A 34 17.37 -18.84 -33.45
C THR A 34 17.72 -17.75 -34.48
N GLU A 35 18.56 -18.06 -35.45
CA GLU A 35 18.93 -17.10 -36.50
C GLU A 35 17.71 -16.53 -37.24
N ASP A 36 16.68 -17.36 -37.47
CA ASP A 36 15.43 -16.94 -38.08
C ASP A 36 14.61 -16.01 -37.19
N GLU A 37 14.54 -16.30 -35.87
CA GLU A 37 13.85 -15.46 -34.90
C GLU A 37 14.55 -14.10 -34.74
N GLU A 38 15.87 -14.06 -34.72
CA GLU A 38 16.65 -12.83 -34.66
C GLU A 38 16.45 -11.99 -35.91
N PHE A 39 16.42 -12.66 -37.07
CA PHE A 39 16.17 -12.00 -38.34
C PHE A 39 14.77 -11.39 -38.43
N VAL A 40 13.73 -12.07 -37.93
CA VAL A 40 12.32 -11.63 -37.99
C VAL A 40 12.00 -10.59 -36.93
N SER A 41 12.74 -10.52 -35.81
CA SER A 41 12.49 -9.61 -34.70
C SER A 41 12.97 -8.19 -34.95
N PHE A 42 12.22 -7.20 -34.47
CA PHE A 42 12.62 -5.77 -34.38
C PHE A 42 12.91 -5.36 -32.93
N GLU A 43 12.97 -6.31 -32.02
CA GLU A 43 13.30 -6.08 -30.61
C GLU A 43 14.78 -6.38 -30.36
N ASP A 44 15.38 -5.63 -29.44
CA ASP A 44 16.75 -5.89 -29.01
C ASP A 44 16.89 -7.31 -28.46
N ALA A 45 18.04 -7.95 -28.70
CA ALA A 45 18.34 -9.26 -28.13
C ALA A 45 18.37 -9.23 -26.58
N VAL A 46 18.61 -8.05 -25.99
CA VAL A 46 18.65 -7.82 -24.55
C VAL A 46 17.33 -7.20 -24.09
N LYS A 47 16.56 -7.95 -23.33
CA LYS A 47 15.34 -7.45 -22.70
C LYS A 47 15.62 -6.88 -21.32
N THR A 48 15.12 -5.68 -21.05
CA THR A 48 15.26 -4.99 -19.77
C THR A 48 13.97 -5.15 -18.96
N TYR A 49 14.09 -5.65 -17.73
CA TYR A 49 13.01 -5.74 -16.76
C TYR A 49 13.25 -4.70 -15.68
N ASN A 50 12.35 -3.73 -15.55
CA ASN A 50 12.38 -2.76 -14.47
C ASN A 50 11.79 -3.37 -13.21
N ILE A 51 12.49 -3.20 -12.10
CA ILE A 51 12.12 -3.73 -10.79
C ILE A 51 11.36 -2.63 -10.03
N PRO A 52 10.07 -2.81 -9.73
CA PRO A 52 9.32 -1.83 -8.97
C PRO A 52 9.84 -1.75 -7.52
N LYS A 53 10.06 -0.52 -7.04
CA LYS A 53 10.47 -0.20 -5.69
C LYS A 53 9.38 0.61 -4.99
N TRP A 54 9.11 0.30 -3.71
CA TRP A 54 8.19 1.06 -2.84
C TRP A 54 6.80 1.34 -3.42
N ARG A 55 6.35 0.51 -4.35
CA ARG A 55 5.05 0.71 -4.98
C ARG A 55 3.92 0.37 -4.03
N LYS A 56 3.01 1.32 -3.79
CA LYS A 56 1.81 1.12 -2.97
C LYS A 56 0.89 0.08 -3.59
N THR A 57 0.36 -0.83 -2.76
CA THR A 57 -0.73 -1.75 -3.13
C THR A 57 -2.09 -1.19 -2.73
N ASN A 58 -3.18 -1.80 -3.22
CA ASN A 58 -4.54 -1.39 -2.85
C ASN A 58 -4.85 -1.55 -1.35
N GLN A 59 -4.07 -2.35 -0.63
CA GLN A 59 -4.23 -2.59 0.82
C GLN A 59 -3.23 -1.75 1.65
N SER A 60 -2.71 -0.66 1.07
CA SER A 60 -1.72 0.21 1.72
C SER A 60 -0.43 -0.49 2.18
N THR A 61 -0.15 -1.68 1.66
CA THR A 61 1.14 -2.34 1.78
C THR A 61 2.06 -1.95 0.64
N THR A 62 3.32 -2.38 0.67
CA THR A 62 4.28 -2.05 -0.38
C THR A 62 4.73 -3.27 -1.16
N VAL A 63 4.94 -3.09 -2.46
CA VAL A 63 5.66 -4.02 -3.31
C VAL A 63 7.08 -3.48 -3.49
N ASP A 64 8.06 -4.22 -3.01
CA ASP A 64 9.47 -3.94 -3.17
C ASP A 64 10.16 -5.25 -3.59
N LEU A 65 10.51 -5.35 -4.87
CA LEU A 65 11.09 -6.55 -5.42
C LEU A 65 12.62 -6.51 -5.30
N LYS A 66 13.21 -7.66 -4.97
CA LYS A 66 14.65 -7.88 -4.94
C LYS A 66 15.06 -8.87 -6.02
N PRO A 67 16.11 -8.61 -6.81
CA PRO A 67 16.66 -9.60 -7.73
C PRO A 67 17.26 -10.78 -6.95
N ILE A 68 17.00 -12.00 -7.43
CA ILE A 68 17.58 -13.23 -6.89
C ILE A 68 18.57 -13.88 -7.86
N CYS A 69 18.56 -13.44 -9.12
CA CYS A 69 19.49 -13.87 -10.15
C CYS A 69 20.81 -13.11 -10.05
N HIS A 70 21.88 -13.73 -10.56
CA HIS A 70 23.21 -13.15 -10.61
C HIS A 70 23.66 -12.91 -12.04
N ARG A 71 24.57 -11.95 -12.24
CA ARG A 71 25.18 -11.70 -13.56
C ARG A 71 25.92 -12.96 -14.04
N GLY A 72 25.72 -13.32 -15.33
CA GLY A 72 26.28 -14.52 -15.94
C GLY A 72 25.48 -15.80 -15.67
N GLN A 73 24.40 -15.73 -14.92
CA GLN A 73 23.53 -16.89 -14.67
C GLN A 73 22.71 -17.22 -15.91
N ARG A 74 22.68 -18.51 -16.30
CA ARG A 74 21.72 -19.00 -17.29
C ARG A 74 20.37 -19.23 -16.64
N VAL A 75 19.34 -18.74 -17.28
CA VAL A 75 17.94 -18.83 -16.87
C VAL A 75 17.13 -19.57 -17.92
N LYS A 76 16.12 -20.33 -17.47
CA LYS A 76 15.16 -21.02 -18.32
C LYS A 76 13.83 -20.30 -18.33
N ALA A 77 12.99 -20.61 -19.30
CA ALA A 77 11.63 -20.08 -19.33
C ALA A 77 10.87 -20.46 -18.05
N GLY A 78 10.33 -19.45 -17.35
CA GLY A 78 9.61 -19.60 -16.11
C GLY A 78 10.46 -19.48 -14.83
N ASP A 79 11.79 -19.35 -14.94
CA ASP A 79 12.64 -19.10 -13.79
C ASP A 79 12.30 -17.74 -13.15
N ILE A 80 12.32 -17.70 -11.82
CA ILE A 80 12.00 -16.50 -11.05
C ILE A 80 13.23 -15.61 -10.98
N LEU A 81 13.09 -14.37 -11.40
CA LEU A 81 14.17 -13.37 -11.42
C LEU A 81 14.16 -12.47 -10.19
N THR A 82 12.98 -12.21 -9.63
CA THR A 82 12.80 -11.32 -8.48
C THR A 82 11.83 -11.91 -7.48
N GLU A 83 12.05 -11.59 -6.21
CA GLU A 83 11.14 -11.94 -5.11
C GLU A 83 10.73 -10.68 -4.33
N GLY A 84 9.49 -10.68 -3.83
CA GLY A 84 8.95 -9.66 -2.95
C GLY A 84 8.97 -10.07 -1.48
N TYR A 85 8.43 -9.22 -0.61
CA TYR A 85 8.35 -9.49 0.82
C TYR A 85 7.41 -10.66 1.19
N SER A 86 6.46 -10.97 0.34
CA SER A 86 5.45 -12.03 0.56
C SER A 86 5.79 -13.35 -0.11
N THR A 87 6.94 -13.46 -0.75
CA THR A 87 7.38 -14.66 -1.46
C THR A 87 8.80 -15.06 -1.06
N GLN A 88 9.06 -16.36 -1.00
CA GLN A 88 10.37 -16.93 -0.75
C GLN A 88 10.55 -18.20 -1.59
N LYS A 89 11.61 -18.26 -2.40
CA LYS A 89 11.88 -19.38 -3.32
C LYS A 89 10.67 -19.76 -4.19
N GLY A 90 9.91 -18.75 -4.62
CA GLY A 90 8.71 -18.92 -5.45
C GLY A 90 7.45 -19.37 -4.70
N GLU A 91 7.50 -19.59 -3.40
CA GLU A 91 6.36 -19.93 -2.56
C GLU A 91 5.84 -18.71 -1.80
N LEU A 92 4.55 -18.71 -1.47
CA LEU A 92 3.93 -17.67 -0.67
C LEU A 92 4.43 -17.73 0.79
N ALA A 93 4.96 -16.61 1.29
CA ALA A 93 5.56 -16.48 2.62
C ALA A 93 5.00 -15.25 3.35
N LEU A 94 3.72 -15.30 3.74
CA LEU A 94 3.03 -14.19 4.43
C LEU A 94 3.35 -14.08 5.92
N GLY A 95 3.95 -15.10 6.50
CA GLY A 95 4.28 -15.18 7.92
C GLY A 95 5.66 -15.78 8.16
N ARG A 96 5.89 -16.20 9.40
CA ARG A 96 7.17 -16.77 9.84
C ARG A 96 6.93 -18.04 10.65
N ASN A 97 7.84 -19.00 10.50
CA ASN A 97 7.91 -20.18 11.36
C ASN A 97 8.57 -19.81 12.69
N VAL A 98 7.87 -19.96 13.79
CA VAL A 98 8.31 -19.60 15.14
C VAL A 98 8.16 -20.76 16.08
N LYS A 99 9.05 -20.85 17.09
CA LYS A 99 9.01 -21.86 18.14
C LYS A 99 7.95 -21.47 19.16
N VAL A 100 6.95 -22.31 19.34
CA VAL A 100 5.78 -22.06 20.19
C VAL A 100 5.75 -23.05 21.34
N ALA A 101 5.44 -22.58 22.54
CA ALA A 101 5.11 -23.41 23.70
C ALA A 101 3.65 -23.20 24.10
N TYR A 102 2.90 -24.28 24.25
CA TYR A 102 1.53 -24.28 24.77
C TYR A 102 1.55 -24.48 26.28
N MET A 103 1.59 -23.39 27.01
CA MET A 103 1.62 -23.40 28.47
C MET A 103 1.02 -22.11 29.04
N PRO A 104 0.31 -22.17 30.19
CA PRO A 104 -0.03 -20.95 30.92
C PRO A 104 1.26 -20.34 31.48
N TRP A 105 1.43 -19.02 31.35
CA TRP A 105 2.64 -18.38 31.82
C TRP A 105 2.35 -17.07 32.53
N LYS A 106 2.51 -17.08 33.88
CA LYS A 106 2.39 -15.91 34.76
C LYS A 106 1.09 -15.08 34.53
N GLY A 107 0.04 -15.67 33.97
CA GLY A 107 -1.21 -15.00 33.62
C GLY A 107 -1.17 -14.08 32.41
N TYR A 108 0.00 -13.84 31.78
CA TYR A 108 0.13 -12.92 30.67
C TYR A 108 -0.47 -13.43 29.33
N ASN A 109 -0.74 -14.73 29.24
CA ASN A 109 -1.40 -15.34 28.08
C ASN A 109 -2.82 -15.83 28.39
N TYR A 110 -3.48 -15.19 29.35
CA TYR A 110 -4.89 -15.45 29.66
C TYR A 110 -5.78 -15.27 28.43
N GLU A 111 -6.76 -16.16 28.25
CA GLU A 111 -7.60 -16.24 27.05
C GLU A 111 -6.75 -16.39 25.76
N ASP A 112 -6.93 -15.48 24.80
CA ASP A 112 -6.23 -15.47 23.51
C ASP A 112 -5.01 -14.54 23.50
N ALA A 113 -4.49 -14.17 24.65
CA ALA A 113 -3.33 -13.31 24.75
C ALA A 113 -2.05 -14.08 24.36
N ILE A 114 -1.16 -13.39 23.67
CA ILE A 114 0.09 -13.94 23.15
C ILE A 114 1.26 -13.24 23.82
N VAL A 115 2.18 -14.03 24.36
CA VAL A 115 3.46 -13.51 24.88
C VAL A 115 4.53 -13.75 23.83
N LEU A 116 5.25 -12.69 23.47
CA LEU A 116 6.30 -12.71 22.46
C LEU A 116 7.69 -12.54 23.08
N ASN A 117 8.66 -13.20 22.46
CA ASN A 117 10.07 -12.97 22.70
C ASN A 117 10.54 -11.67 22.01
N GLU A 118 11.30 -10.83 22.72
CA GLU A 118 11.88 -9.58 22.19
C GLU A 118 12.73 -9.80 20.93
N ARG A 119 13.32 -11.00 20.77
CA ARG A 119 14.05 -11.38 19.56
C ARG A 119 13.24 -11.14 18.29
N MET A 120 11.91 -11.40 18.33
CA MET A 120 11.01 -11.21 17.18
C MET A 120 10.93 -9.74 16.73
N VAL A 121 11.04 -8.81 17.67
CA VAL A 121 11.05 -7.36 17.39
C VAL A 121 12.43 -6.91 16.94
N ARG A 122 13.49 -7.40 17.59
CA ARG A 122 14.87 -7.04 17.31
C ARG A 122 15.30 -7.48 15.90
N GLU A 123 14.95 -8.70 15.51
CA GLU A 123 15.32 -9.30 14.22
C GLU A 123 14.28 -8.97 13.10
N ASP A 124 13.35 -8.05 13.34
CA ASP A 124 12.35 -7.60 12.36
C ASP A 124 11.49 -8.75 11.76
N PHE A 125 11.15 -9.80 12.52
CA PHE A 125 10.39 -10.96 11.99
C PHE A 125 9.00 -10.62 11.48
N PHE A 126 8.28 -9.80 12.20
CA PHE A 126 6.90 -9.37 11.87
C PHE A 126 6.82 -7.88 11.54
N THR A 127 7.90 -7.30 11.08
CA THR A 127 7.92 -5.92 10.64
C THR A 127 7.28 -5.79 9.26
N SER A 128 6.37 -4.86 9.12
CA SER A 128 5.67 -4.57 7.86
C SER A 128 5.89 -3.13 7.43
N VAL A 129 5.95 -2.90 6.12
CA VAL A 129 6.05 -1.56 5.54
C VAL A 129 4.71 -1.22 4.90
N HIS A 130 4.17 -0.08 5.27
CA HIS A 130 2.90 0.44 4.79
C HIS A 130 3.12 1.77 4.08
N VAL A 131 2.42 1.99 2.98
CA VAL A 131 2.43 3.24 2.23
C VAL A 131 1.03 3.82 2.24
N ASP A 132 0.86 4.92 2.98
CA ASP A 132 -0.40 5.64 3.02
C ASP A 132 -0.39 6.78 1.98
N GLU A 133 -1.54 7.01 1.37
CA GLU A 133 -1.77 8.07 0.41
C GLU A 133 -2.61 9.18 1.06
N TYR A 134 -2.11 10.40 1.02
CA TYR A 134 -2.81 11.59 1.49
C TYR A 134 -3.12 12.48 0.30
N ILE A 135 -4.40 12.80 0.14
CA ILE A 135 -4.91 13.56 -1.01
C ILE A 135 -5.53 14.86 -0.51
N LEU A 136 -5.17 15.96 -1.14
CA LEU A 136 -5.81 17.24 -0.94
C LEU A 136 -6.22 17.84 -2.29
N GLU A 137 -7.49 18.21 -2.39
CA GLU A 137 -8.08 18.81 -3.58
C GLU A 137 -8.17 20.31 -3.43
N VAL A 138 -7.90 21.02 -4.51
CA VAL A 138 -8.07 22.47 -4.63
C VAL A 138 -9.27 22.74 -5.52
N ARG A 139 -10.24 23.45 -5.00
CA ARG A 139 -11.51 23.73 -5.66
C ARG A 139 -11.69 25.21 -5.93
N GLU A 140 -12.45 25.53 -6.95
CA GLU A 140 -12.95 26.87 -7.16
C GLU A 140 -14.22 27.05 -6.33
N THR A 141 -14.18 27.99 -5.37
CA THR A 141 -15.33 28.30 -4.53
C THR A 141 -16.00 29.59 -5.00
N LYS A 142 -17.26 29.80 -4.63
CA LYS A 142 -18.01 31.04 -4.94
C LYS A 142 -17.33 32.31 -4.37
N ARG A 143 -16.42 32.15 -3.40
CA ARG A 143 -15.71 33.25 -2.70
C ARG A 143 -14.29 33.47 -3.23
N GLY A 144 -13.86 32.69 -4.19
CA GLY A 144 -12.52 32.74 -4.76
C GLY A 144 -11.92 31.36 -4.93
N MET A 145 -10.75 31.30 -5.51
CA MET A 145 -10.03 30.06 -5.77
C MET A 145 -9.21 29.71 -4.53
N GLU A 146 -9.26 28.45 -4.11
CA GLU A 146 -8.33 27.90 -3.12
C GLU A 146 -6.92 27.88 -3.71
N GLU A 147 -5.89 28.01 -2.89
CA GLU A 147 -4.50 28.03 -3.34
C GLU A 147 -3.63 27.12 -2.48
N LEU A 148 -2.72 26.39 -3.15
CA LEU A 148 -1.65 25.65 -2.47
C LEU A 148 -0.48 26.61 -2.22
N THR A 149 -0.06 26.75 -0.98
CA THR A 149 1.03 27.63 -0.59
C THR A 149 1.73 27.13 0.67
N SER A 150 2.99 27.48 0.81
CA SER A 150 3.75 27.34 2.06
C SER A 150 3.52 28.49 3.05
N ASP A 151 3.00 29.63 2.56
CA ASP A 151 2.67 30.80 3.39
C ASP A 151 1.28 30.63 3.99
N ILE A 152 1.22 30.03 5.18
CA ILE A 152 -0.01 29.70 5.89
C ILE A 152 -0.16 30.61 7.10
N PRO A 153 -1.29 31.33 7.26
CA PRO A 153 -1.48 32.20 8.39
C PRO A 153 -1.54 31.43 9.72
N ASN A 154 -0.97 32.03 10.77
CA ASN A 154 -0.95 31.52 12.16
C ASN A 154 -0.24 30.17 12.35
N VAL A 155 0.74 29.85 11.52
CA VAL A 155 1.58 28.67 11.63
C VAL A 155 3.04 29.07 11.84
N SER A 156 3.76 28.33 12.69
CA SER A 156 5.18 28.58 12.93
C SER A 156 6.04 28.18 11.72
N GLU A 157 7.16 28.85 11.52
CA GLU A 157 8.13 28.52 10.46
C GLU A 157 8.68 27.10 10.60
N GLU A 158 8.74 26.57 11.82
CA GLU A 158 9.17 25.18 12.06
C GLU A 158 8.21 24.14 11.44
N ALA A 159 6.92 24.40 11.47
CA ALA A 159 5.92 23.50 10.89
C ALA A 159 5.87 23.55 9.35
N THR A 160 6.43 24.59 8.74
CA THR A 160 6.48 24.77 7.28
C THR A 160 7.85 24.52 6.67
N LYS A 161 8.87 24.22 7.49
CA LYS A 161 10.28 24.04 7.05
C LYS A 161 10.49 23.00 5.94
N ASP A 162 9.66 21.95 5.93
CA ASP A 162 9.75 20.86 4.99
C ASP A 162 8.80 21.00 3.79
N LEU A 163 8.09 22.13 3.69
CA LEU A 163 7.25 22.44 2.54
C LEU A 163 8.07 23.10 1.42
N ASP A 164 7.71 22.76 0.20
CA ASP A 164 8.23 23.35 -1.00
C ASP A 164 7.46 24.69 -1.31
N GLU A 165 7.90 25.45 -2.31
CA GLU A 165 7.24 26.71 -2.74
C GLU A 165 5.76 26.51 -3.11
N ARG A 166 5.36 25.30 -3.46
CA ARG A 166 3.98 24.90 -3.80
C ARG A 166 3.18 24.44 -2.59
N GLY A 167 3.74 24.52 -1.40
CA GLY A 167 3.09 24.08 -0.18
C GLY A 167 3.00 22.54 -0.02
N ILE A 168 3.76 21.77 -0.78
CA ILE A 168 3.80 20.30 -0.67
C ILE A 168 5.07 19.90 0.07
N VAL A 169 4.96 18.93 0.98
CA VAL A 169 6.12 18.43 1.72
C VAL A 169 7.13 17.76 0.78
N ARG A 170 8.43 18.01 1.00
CA ARG A 170 9.52 17.47 0.17
C ARG A 170 9.66 15.95 0.33
N VAL A 171 10.10 15.28 -0.71
CA VAL A 171 10.45 13.86 -0.67
C VAL A 171 11.65 13.66 0.26
N GLY A 172 11.58 12.61 1.11
CA GLY A 172 12.59 12.30 2.12
C GLY A 172 12.38 12.99 3.47
N ALA A 173 11.39 13.87 3.62
CA ALA A 173 11.06 14.46 4.91
C ALA A 173 10.52 13.41 5.88
N ARG A 174 10.94 13.50 7.14
CA ARG A 174 10.36 12.72 8.24
C ARG A 174 9.16 13.47 8.78
N ILE A 175 8.04 12.79 8.84
CA ILE A 175 6.77 13.36 9.29
C ILE A 175 6.50 12.94 10.73
N GLU A 176 6.15 13.92 11.54
CA GLU A 176 5.67 13.76 12.91
C GLU A 176 4.20 14.18 13.04
N PRO A 177 3.48 13.76 14.09
CA PRO A 177 2.12 14.18 14.34
C PRO A 177 2.00 15.71 14.45
N GLY A 178 1.09 16.30 13.66
CA GLY A 178 0.88 17.75 13.63
C GLY A 178 1.59 18.50 12.51
N ASP A 179 2.57 17.88 11.83
CA ASP A 179 3.24 18.49 10.67
C ASP A 179 2.25 18.72 9.52
N ILE A 180 2.52 19.74 8.72
CA ILE A 180 1.72 20.04 7.53
C ILE A 180 2.25 19.21 6.36
N LEU A 181 1.37 18.40 5.77
CA LEU A 181 1.68 17.60 4.59
C LEU A 181 1.47 18.39 3.30
N ILE A 182 0.36 19.11 3.22
CA ILE A 182 0.00 19.94 2.07
C ILE A 182 -0.62 21.22 2.62
N GLY A 183 0.03 22.35 2.35
CA GLY A 183 -0.45 23.67 2.73
C GLY A 183 -1.53 24.16 1.76
N LYS A 184 -2.68 24.52 2.27
CA LYS A 184 -3.78 25.10 1.51
C LYS A 184 -4.44 26.23 2.27
N ILE A 185 -4.77 27.30 1.55
CA ILE A 185 -5.55 28.42 2.07
C ILE A 185 -6.87 28.52 1.31
N THR A 186 -7.93 28.85 2.04
CA THR A 186 -9.27 29.05 1.48
C THR A 186 -9.71 30.48 1.77
N PRO A 187 -10.22 31.25 0.78
CA PRO A 187 -10.72 32.61 1.02
C PRO A 187 -11.88 32.63 2.01
N LYS A 188 -11.81 33.49 3.01
CA LYS A 188 -12.95 33.79 3.90
C LYS A 188 -13.97 34.68 3.15
N GLY A 189 -15.26 34.50 3.45
CA GLY A 189 -16.27 35.44 2.99
C GLY A 189 -16.23 36.75 3.79
N GLU A 190 -16.73 37.79 3.18
CA GLU A 190 -16.97 39.08 3.88
C GLU A 190 -17.93 38.82 5.05
N SER A 191 -17.42 38.73 6.24
CA SER A 191 -18.12 38.88 7.51
C SER A 191 -17.53 40.05 8.23
N ASP A 192 -18.33 40.84 8.95
CA ASP A 192 -17.80 41.88 9.78
C ASP A 192 -16.73 41.30 10.71
N PRO A 193 -15.49 41.76 10.63
CA PRO A 193 -14.41 41.21 11.41
C PRO A 193 -14.63 41.46 12.90
N SER A 194 -14.46 40.41 13.72
CA SER A 194 -14.50 40.55 15.17
C SER A 194 -13.44 41.56 15.66
N PRO A 195 -13.62 42.14 16.85
CA PRO A 195 -12.60 43.04 17.40
C PRO A 195 -11.21 42.42 17.46
N GLU A 196 -11.12 41.13 17.72
CA GLU A 196 -9.88 40.37 17.77
C GLU A 196 -9.28 40.18 16.35
N GLU A 197 -10.12 39.94 15.33
CA GLU A 197 -9.67 39.90 13.93
C GLU A 197 -9.18 41.25 13.43
N LYS A 198 -9.79 42.35 13.84
CA LYS A 198 -9.30 43.70 13.54
C LYS A 198 -7.92 43.95 14.14
N LEU A 199 -7.68 43.47 15.36
CA LEU A 199 -6.39 43.54 16.03
C LEU A 199 -5.32 42.69 15.31
N LEU A 200 -5.67 41.47 14.92
CA LEU A 200 -4.80 40.58 14.17
C LEU A 200 -4.44 41.12 12.79
N ARG A 201 -5.39 41.79 12.09
CA ARG A 201 -5.12 42.51 10.83
C ARG A 201 -4.14 43.67 11.02
N ALA A 202 -4.25 44.37 12.13
CA ALA A 202 -3.35 45.48 12.44
C ALA A 202 -1.91 45.04 12.77
N ILE A 203 -1.74 43.85 13.35
CA ILE A 203 -0.43 43.32 13.75
C ILE A 203 0.24 42.52 12.60
N PHE A 204 -0.50 41.71 11.87
CA PHE A 204 0.02 40.77 10.87
C PHE A 204 -0.26 41.16 9.40
N GLY A 205 -0.89 42.31 9.16
CA GLY A 205 -1.24 42.84 7.84
C GLY A 205 -2.55 42.27 7.27
N ASP A 206 -3.02 42.86 6.16
CA ASP A 206 -4.35 42.57 5.56
C ASP A 206 -4.56 41.12 5.14
N LYS A 207 -3.51 40.38 4.79
CA LYS A 207 -3.61 38.97 4.38
C LYS A 207 -4.04 38.03 5.49
N ALA A 208 -3.75 38.31 6.73
CA ALA A 208 -4.08 37.43 7.87
C ALA A 208 -5.59 37.32 8.17
N GLY A 209 -6.40 38.25 7.65
CA GLY A 209 -7.85 38.27 7.87
C GLY A 209 -8.69 37.63 6.75
N ASP A 210 -8.16 37.56 5.54
CA ASP A 210 -8.96 37.20 4.34
C ASP A 210 -8.94 35.74 3.97
N VAL A 211 -8.03 34.95 4.54
CA VAL A 211 -7.88 33.53 4.25
C VAL A 211 -7.94 32.68 5.51
N LYS A 212 -8.41 31.44 5.35
CA LYS A 212 -8.47 30.42 6.40
C LYS A 212 -7.51 29.29 6.06
N ASP A 213 -6.78 28.79 7.06
CA ASP A 213 -5.99 27.58 6.95
C ASP A 213 -6.91 26.36 6.70
N ALA A 214 -6.70 25.69 5.57
CA ALA A 214 -7.36 24.46 5.18
C ALA A 214 -6.34 23.36 4.82
N SER A 215 -5.15 23.46 5.41
CA SER A 215 -4.02 22.56 5.17
C SER A 215 -4.31 21.14 5.68
N LEU A 216 -3.73 20.16 5.00
CA LEU A 216 -3.76 18.78 5.43
C LEU A 216 -2.61 18.53 6.41
N LYS A 217 -2.96 18.24 7.66
CA LYS A 217 -2.00 17.99 8.74
C LYS A 217 -1.87 16.49 9.01
N ALA A 218 -0.70 16.10 9.50
CA ALA A 218 -0.44 14.73 9.93
C ALA A 218 -1.33 14.36 11.11
N THR A 219 -1.98 13.20 11.00
CA THR A 219 -2.81 12.65 12.09
C THR A 219 -1.94 12.22 13.28
N PRO A 220 -2.49 12.13 14.52
CA PRO A 220 -1.71 11.75 15.70
C PRO A 220 -0.98 10.41 15.61
N SER A 221 -1.48 9.50 14.77
CA SER A 221 -0.86 8.18 14.54
C SER A 221 0.11 8.15 13.35
N LEU A 222 0.30 9.26 12.66
CA LEU A 222 1.15 9.31 11.47
C LEU A 222 2.59 9.62 11.84
N ARG A 223 3.46 8.63 11.66
CA ARG A 223 4.93 8.79 11.68
C ARG A 223 5.51 8.03 10.51
N GLY A 224 6.30 8.69 9.70
CA GLY A 224 6.85 8.05 8.50
C GLY A 224 7.78 8.95 7.71
N VAL A 225 8.10 8.51 6.50
CA VAL A 225 8.96 9.25 5.57
C VAL A 225 8.22 9.42 4.25
N VAL A 226 8.29 10.61 3.69
CA VAL A 226 7.70 10.90 2.38
C VAL A 226 8.55 10.23 1.29
N ILE A 227 7.94 9.34 0.51
CA ILE A 227 8.61 8.62 -0.57
C ILE A 227 8.34 9.21 -1.95
N GLU A 228 7.15 9.75 -2.16
CA GLU A 228 6.72 10.31 -3.44
C GLU A 228 5.69 11.42 -3.23
N THR A 229 5.72 12.42 -4.09
CA THR A 229 4.71 13.47 -4.15
C THR A 229 4.26 13.65 -5.60
N ALA A 230 2.97 13.87 -5.82
CA ALA A 230 2.41 14.11 -7.14
C ALA A 230 1.45 15.30 -7.09
N LEU A 231 1.60 16.21 -8.04
CA LEU A 231 0.70 17.33 -8.22
C LEU A 231 0.04 17.22 -9.60
N PHE A 232 -1.26 17.02 -9.59
CA PHE A 232 -2.11 17.00 -10.77
C PHE A 232 -2.77 18.36 -10.92
N SER A 233 -2.75 18.92 -12.12
CA SER A 233 -3.39 20.21 -12.39
C SER A 233 -4.11 20.19 -13.71
N LYS A 234 -5.33 20.74 -13.76
CA LYS A 234 -5.95 21.10 -15.02
C LYS A 234 -5.04 22.05 -15.77
N ALA A 235 -4.79 21.77 -17.03
CA ALA A 235 -4.01 22.66 -17.88
C ALA A 235 -4.70 24.02 -18.00
N VAL A 236 -4.47 24.88 -17.02
CA VAL A 236 -4.76 26.32 -17.17
C VAL A 236 -3.71 26.84 -18.12
N LYS A 237 -4.09 27.00 -19.38
CA LYS A 237 -3.22 27.46 -20.47
C LYS A 237 -2.73 28.89 -20.19
N LYS A 238 -1.85 29.07 -19.21
CA LYS A 238 -1.11 30.33 -19.02
C LYS A 238 -0.21 30.54 -20.24
N ARG A 239 -0.12 31.78 -20.70
CA ARG A 239 0.61 32.18 -21.91
C ARG A 239 2.07 31.70 -21.95
N LYS A 240 2.73 31.53 -20.79
CA LYS A 240 4.10 30.97 -20.65
C LYS A 240 4.17 29.46 -20.89
N SER A 241 3.21 28.67 -20.40
CA SER A 241 3.16 27.22 -20.59
C SER A 241 2.92 26.87 -22.08
N ARG A 242 2.07 27.64 -22.77
CA ARG A 242 1.86 27.48 -24.22
C ARG A 242 3.12 27.67 -25.09
N LEU A 243 4.09 28.45 -24.61
CA LEU A 243 5.35 28.68 -25.34
C LEU A 243 6.32 27.50 -25.14
N THR A 244 6.38 26.94 -23.94
CA THR A 244 7.18 25.73 -23.65
C THR A 244 6.60 24.50 -24.33
N ASP A 245 5.28 24.32 -24.30
CA ASP A 245 4.61 23.20 -24.96
C ASP A 245 4.79 23.24 -26.48
N LYS A 246 4.71 24.45 -27.09
CA LYS A 246 5.01 24.65 -28.50
C LYS A 246 6.46 24.37 -28.91
N ALA A 247 7.39 24.43 -27.97
CA ALA A 247 8.79 24.08 -28.23
C ALA A 247 9.10 22.59 -28.04
N ILE A 248 8.30 21.90 -27.19
CA ILE A 248 8.50 20.46 -26.90
C ILE A 248 7.82 19.56 -27.92
N LEU A 249 6.61 19.93 -28.38
CA LEU A 249 5.86 19.13 -29.35
C LEU A 249 6.64 18.82 -30.66
N PRO A 250 7.27 19.81 -31.33
CA PRO A 250 8.04 19.52 -32.55
C PRO A 250 9.25 18.62 -32.31
N LYS A 251 9.92 18.75 -31.12
CA LYS A 251 11.04 17.86 -30.78
C LYS A 251 10.60 16.40 -30.61
N LEU A 252 9.44 16.19 -30.01
CA LEU A 252 8.85 14.85 -29.88
C LEU A 252 8.47 14.28 -31.26
N ASP A 253 8.00 15.13 -32.17
CA ASP A 253 7.69 14.71 -33.54
C ASP A 253 8.96 14.35 -34.29
N GLU A 254 10.02 15.14 -34.20
CA GLU A 254 11.33 14.86 -34.81
C GLU A 254 11.91 13.53 -34.26
N GLU A 255 11.96 13.33 -32.94
CA GLU A 255 12.43 12.07 -32.35
C GLU A 255 11.61 10.85 -32.81
N TYR A 256 10.31 11.03 -33.01
CA TYR A 256 9.44 9.97 -33.50
C TYR A 256 9.71 9.67 -34.96
N GLU A 257 9.82 10.71 -35.80
CA GLU A 257 10.12 10.56 -37.22
C GLU A 257 11.48 9.89 -37.46
N GLU A 258 12.50 10.23 -36.68
CA GLU A 258 13.80 9.55 -36.69
C GLU A 258 13.71 8.07 -36.35
N LYS A 259 12.99 7.73 -35.28
CA LYS A 259 12.76 6.33 -34.87
C LYS A 259 11.97 5.55 -35.92
N MET A 260 10.97 6.18 -36.52
CA MET A 260 10.17 5.57 -37.57
C MET A 260 10.95 5.37 -38.87
N ALA A 261 11.79 6.34 -39.24
CA ALA A 261 12.68 6.22 -40.42
C ALA A 261 13.71 5.10 -40.23
N SER A 262 14.33 5.00 -39.05
CA SER A 262 15.27 3.93 -38.72
C SER A 262 14.59 2.54 -38.74
N LEU A 263 13.38 2.43 -38.17
CA LEU A 263 12.60 1.19 -38.16
C LEU A 263 12.21 0.77 -39.59
N LYS A 264 11.82 1.73 -40.45
CA LYS A 264 11.51 1.47 -41.87
C LYS A 264 12.75 1.04 -42.66
N THR A 265 13.90 1.67 -42.41
CA THR A 265 15.17 1.29 -43.04
C THR A 265 15.55 -0.15 -42.70
N LEU A 266 15.45 -0.53 -41.40
CA LEU A 266 15.69 -1.92 -40.98
C LEU A 266 14.73 -2.92 -41.62
N LEU A 267 13.44 -2.55 -41.78
CA LEU A 267 12.47 -3.39 -42.49
C LEU A 267 12.88 -3.60 -43.96
N VAL A 268 13.22 -2.51 -44.66
CA VAL A 268 13.64 -2.56 -46.08
C VAL A 268 14.89 -3.42 -46.26
N ASP A 269 15.89 -3.30 -45.36
CA ASP A 269 17.13 -4.08 -45.43
C ASP A 269 16.83 -5.58 -45.21
N LYS A 270 15.98 -5.94 -44.22
CA LYS A 270 15.55 -7.34 -44.01
C LYS A 270 14.74 -7.90 -45.19
N LEU A 271 13.83 -7.12 -45.76
CA LEU A 271 13.06 -7.53 -46.92
C LEU A 271 13.96 -7.71 -48.17
N LEU A 272 14.97 -6.85 -48.36
CA LEU A 272 15.94 -7.00 -49.43
C LEU A 272 16.72 -8.31 -49.35
N VAL A 273 17.14 -8.71 -48.15
CA VAL A 273 17.82 -10.00 -47.93
C VAL A 273 16.93 -11.18 -48.34
N LEU A 274 15.64 -11.14 -47.98
CA LEU A 274 14.67 -12.19 -48.30
C LEU A 274 14.32 -12.24 -49.81
N THR A 275 14.23 -11.08 -50.46
CA THR A 275 13.77 -10.95 -51.83
C THR A 275 14.92 -10.89 -52.86
N ASN A 276 16.20 -10.90 -52.39
CA ASN A 276 17.36 -10.82 -53.23
C ASN A 276 17.37 -11.95 -54.30
N GLY A 277 17.50 -11.57 -55.57
CA GLY A 277 17.51 -12.50 -56.71
C GLY A 277 16.15 -13.13 -57.03
N LYS A 278 15.07 -12.72 -56.40
CA LYS A 278 13.71 -13.23 -56.65
C LYS A 278 12.89 -12.24 -57.48
N VAL A 279 11.90 -12.79 -58.18
CA VAL A 279 10.98 -12.02 -59.03
C VAL A 279 9.63 -11.94 -58.33
N SER A 280 9.02 -10.74 -58.34
CA SER A 280 7.70 -10.51 -57.74
C SER A 280 6.60 -11.36 -58.38
N GLN A 281 5.73 -11.93 -57.55
CA GLN A 281 4.48 -12.56 -58.01
C GLN A 281 3.30 -11.57 -58.05
N GLY A 282 3.57 -10.26 -57.79
CA GLY A 282 2.60 -9.18 -57.73
C GLY A 282 2.29 -8.82 -56.27
N VAL A 283 2.74 -7.64 -55.83
CA VAL A 283 2.40 -7.10 -54.51
C VAL A 283 1.14 -6.26 -54.65
N LYS A 284 0.07 -6.59 -53.93
CA LYS A 284 -1.24 -5.95 -54.04
C LYS A 284 -1.60 -5.22 -52.75
N ASP A 285 -2.34 -4.16 -52.91
CA ASP A 285 -3.02 -3.47 -51.81
C ASP A 285 -4.32 -4.20 -51.40
N TYR A 286 -4.91 -3.84 -50.26
CA TYR A 286 -6.23 -4.35 -49.85
C TYR A 286 -7.35 -4.07 -50.84
N MET A 287 -7.16 -3.09 -51.76
CA MET A 287 -8.06 -2.80 -52.88
C MET A 287 -7.76 -3.62 -54.14
N ASN A 288 -6.86 -4.63 -54.07
CA ASN A 288 -6.38 -5.44 -55.21
C ASN A 288 -5.62 -4.69 -56.29
N THR A 289 -5.15 -3.46 -56.05
CA THR A 289 -4.29 -2.71 -56.97
C THR A 289 -2.86 -3.26 -56.91
N GLU A 290 -2.26 -3.57 -58.03
CA GLU A 290 -0.86 -4.03 -58.09
C GLU A 290 0.09 -2.84 -57.90
N ILE A 291 0.82 -2.81 -56.79
CA ILE A 291 1.84 -1.77 -56.51
C ILE A 291 3.18 -2.18 -57.11
N ILE A 292 3.57 -3.45 -57.02
CA ILE A 292 4.72 -4.01 -57.68
C ILE A 292 4.22 -5.07 -58.67
N ALA A 293 4.48 -4.83 -59.95
CA ALA A 293 3.99 -5.70 -61.04
C ALA A 293 4.60 -7.10 -60.94
N LYS A 294 3.83 -8.09 -61.40
CA LYS A 294 4.29 -9.47 -61.53
C LYS A 294 5.46 -9.54 -62.52
N GLY A 295 6.57 -10.17 -62.10
CA GLY A 295 7.77 -10.26 -62.90
C GLY A 295 8.82 -9.16 -62.65
N ALA A 296 8.51 -8.11 -61.90
CA ALA A 296 9.46 -7.07 -61.52
C ALA A 296 10.46 -7.57 -60.48
N LYS A 297 11.69 -7.03 -60.51
CA LYS A 297 12.70 -7.26 -59.48
C LYS A 297 12.45 -6.35 -58.28
N PHE A 298 12.64 -6.85 -57.07
CA PHE A 298 12.60 -6.03 -55.87
C PHE A 298 13.84 -5.16 -55.79
N THR A 299 13.64 -3.84 -55.71
CA THR A 299 14.71 -2.84 -55.54
C THR A 299 14.49 -2.10 -54.22
N ARG A 300 15.56 -1.53 -53.65
CA ARG A 300 15.47 -0.75 -52.42
C ARG A 300 14.42 0.36 -52.53
N LYS A 301 14.43 1.09 -53.64
CA LYS A 301 13.45 2.16 -53.90
C LYS A 301 12.01 1.66 -53.92
N SER A 302 11.76 0.53 -54.60
CA SER A 302 10.39 -0.02 -54.67
C SER A 302 9.86 -0.49 -53.30
N LEU A 303 10.75 -0.90 -52.40
CA LEU A 303 10.39 -1.29 -51.04
C LEU A 303 10.24 -0.08 -50.09
N GLU A 304 11.04 0.98 -50.29
CA GLU A 304 10.92 2.24 -49.52
C GLU A 304 9.64 3.01 -49.83
N GLU A 305 9.14 2.95 -51.05
CA GLU A 305 7.91 3.61 -51.50
C GLU A 305 6.62 2.91 -51.01
N LEU A 306 6.73 1.67 -50.54
CA LEU A 306 5.57 0.90 -50.05
C LEU A 306 5.00 1.44 -48.72
N ASP A 307 3.66 1.52 -48.67
CA ASP A 307 2.94 1.71 -47.42
C ASP A 307 2.53 0.37 -46.84
N TYR A 308 3.30 -0.09 -45.85
CA TYR A 308 3.14 -1.39 -45.23
C TYR A 308 1.84 -1.54 -44.43
N ASN A 309 1.10 -0.45 -44.12
CA ASN A 309 -0.18 -0.51 -43.47
C ASN A 309 -1.33 -0.89 -44.40
N SER A 310 -1.15 -0.64 -45.70
CA SER A 310 -2.18 -0.86 -46.73
C SER A 310 -1.97 -2.08 -47.62
N ILE A 311 -0.86 -2.82 -47.45
CA ILE A 311 -0.47 -3.92 -48.35
C ILE A 311 -0.97 -5.28 -47.84
N GLN A 312 -1.44 -6.12 -48.77
CA GLN A 312 -1.70 -7.53 -48.52
C GLN A 312 -0.41 -8.33 -48.38
N VAL A 313 -0.20 -8.92 -47.22
CA VAL A 313 0.97 -9.78 -46.97
C VAL A 313 0.67 -11.20 -47.47
N SER A 314 0.54 -11.33 -48.76
CA SER A 314 0.32 -12.60 -49.46
C SER A 314 1.52 -12.90 -50.37
N LYS A 315 1.45 -13.92 -51.17
CA LYS A 315 2.49 -14.45 -52.06
C LYS A 315 3.32 -13.40 -52.80
N TRP A 316 4.39 -12.92 -52.18
CA TRP A 316 5.32 -11.95 -52.79
C TRP A 316 6.33 -12.63 -53.72
N THR A 317 6.75 -13.85 -53.35
CA THR A 317 7.72 -14.67 -54.12
C THR A 317 7.12 -16.04 -54.45
N ALA A 318 7.79 -16.79 -55.34
CA ALA A 318 7.38 -18.16 -55.65
C ALA A 318 7.68 -19.17 -54.54
N ASP A 319 8.46 -18.79 -53.54
CA ASP A 319 8.98 -19.61 -52.46
C ASP A 319 8.06 -19.50 -51.20
N ALA A 320 7.46 -20.60 -50.76
CA ALA A 320 6.47 -20.60 -49.68
C ALA A 320 7.10 -20.23 -48.34
N ASP A 321 8.28 -20.76 -48.02
CA ASP A 321 8.98 -20.52 -46.75
C ASP A 321 9.39 -19.07 -46.62
N LYS A 322 9.89 -18.47 -47.70
CA LYS A 322 10.23 -17.03 -47.70
C LYS A 322 9.01 -16.12 -47.60
N ASN A 323 7.88 -16.50 -48.16
CA ASN A 323 6.64 -15.74 -48.00
C ASN A 323 6.16 -15.73 -46.54
N GLU A 324 6.32 -16.83 -45.81
CA GLU A 324 5.98 -16.86 -44.37
C GLU A 324 6.93 -15.98 -43.54
N LEU A 325 8.23 -15.99 -43.82
CA LEU A 325 9.20 -15.08 -43.19
C LEU A 325 8.90 -13.61 -43.53
N ILE A 326 8.59 -13.28 -44.76
CA ILE A 326 8.20 -11.91 -45.19
C ILE A 326 6.96 -11.47 -44.41
N LYS A 327 5.97 -12.35 -44.28
CA LYS A 327 4.75 -12.08 -43.53
C LYS A 327 5.04 -11.82 -42.04
N GLN A 328 5.88 -12.63 -41.42
CA GLN A 328 6.26 -12.45 -40.01
C GLN A 328 7.03 -11.14 -39.78
N VAL A 329 7.98 -10.82 -40.66
CA VAL A 329 8.74 -9.54 -40.63
C VAL A 329 7.79 -8.35 -40.71
N ILE A 330 6.85 -8.34 -41.65
CA ILE A 330 5.91 -7.23 -41.81
C ILE A 330 4.95 -7.14 -40.60
N LEU A 331 4.45 -8.26 -40.12
CA LEU A 331 3.58 -8.26 -38.93
C LEU A 331 4.30 -7.72 -37.69
N ASN A 332 5.54 -8.12 -37.46
CA ASN A 332 6.34 -7.63 -36.34
C ASN A 332 6.67 -6.13 -36.50
N TYR A 333 6.95 -5.68 -37.70
CA TYR A 333 7.10 -4.25 -37.99
C TYR A 333 5.82 -3.47 -37.68
N LEU A 334 4.65 -3.94 -38.12
CA LEU A 334 3.38 -3.28 -37.86
C LEU A 334 3.03 -3.25 -36.38
N LYS A 335 3.37 -4.30 -35.65
CA LYS A 335 3.24 -4.33 -34.19
C LYS A 335 4.08 -3.23 -33.56
N LYS A 336 5.36 -3.15 -33.91
CA LYS A 336 6.28 -2.14 -33.39
C LYS A 336 5.92 -0.72 -33.79
N TYR A 337 5.44 -0.54 -35.01
CA TYR A 337 4.89 0.72 -35.52
C TYR A 337 3.73 1.20 -34.63
N LYS A 338 2.75 0.32 -34.36
CA LYS A 338 1.60 0.66 -33.51
C LYS A 338 2.00 0.98 -32.07
N GLU A 339 3.01 0.30 -31.53
CA GLU A 339 3.53 0.58 -30.18
C GLU A 339 4.15 1.98 -30.11
N LEU A 340 4.98 2.36 -31.08
CA LEU A 340 5.60 3.69 -31.17
C LEU A 340 4.55 4.81 -31.40
N ASP A 341 3.56 4.58 -32.26
CA ASP A 341 2.47 5.54 -32.49
C ASP A 341 1.61 5.74 -31.24
N ALA A 342 1.30 4.66 -30.53
CA ALA A 342 0.57 4.75 -29.27
C ALA A 342 1.37 5.49 -28.17
N GLU A 343 2.68 5.30 -28.13
CA GLU A 343 3.57 6.02 -27.19
C GLU A 343 3.59 7.53 -27.51
N LEU A 344 3.72 7.90 -28.79
CA LEU A 344 3.68 9.30 -29.20
C LEU A 344 2.32 9.95 -28.86
N ARG A 345 1.21 9.26 -29.20
CA ARG A 345 -0.14 9.77 -28.88
C ARG A 345 -0.32 9.99 -27.40
N ARG A 346 0.17 9.08 -26.56
CA ARG A 346 0.12 9.22 -25.09
C ARG A 346 0.91 10.45 -24.65
N LYS A 347 2.16 10.59 -25.07
CA LYS A 347 3.01 11.74 -24.72
C LYS A 347 2.41 13.08 -25.17
N LYS A 348 1.83 13.12 -26.39
CA LYS A 348 1.12 14.32 -26.88
C LYS A 348 -0.13 14.61 -26.08
N PHE A 349 -0.89 13.59 -25.70
CA PHE A 349 -2.09 13.73 -24.90
C PHE A 349 -1.77 14.31 -23.52
N ASP A 350 -0.77 13.75 -22.84
CA ASP A 350 -0.33 14.21 -21.50
C ASP A 350 0.10 15.68 -21.53
N LEU A 351 0.79 16.12 -22.58
CA LEU A 351 1.21 17.52 -22.75
C LEU A 351 0.05 18.48 -23.13
N THR A 352 -0.92 18.01 -23.91
CA THR A 352 -1.95 18.88 -24.51
C THR A 352 -3.18 19.07 -23.62
N ILE A 353 -3.62 18.01 -22.96
CA ILE A 353 -4.88 17.99 -22.20
C ILE A 353 -4.61 18.24 -20.71
N GLY A 354 -3.43 17.85 -20.22
CA GLY A 354 -3.12 17.83 -18.79
C GLY A 354 -3.86 16.68 -18.10
N ASP A 355 -3.91 16.73 -16.78
CA ASP A 355 -4.53 15.67 -15.97
C ASP A 355 -6.06 15.74 -16.03
N GLU A 356 -6.72 14.60 -16.21
CA GLU A 356 -8.16 14.47 -16.09
C GLU A 356 -8.57 14.53 -14.61
N LEU A 357 -9.02 15.69 -14.18
CA LEU A 357 -9.53 15.89 -12.83
C LEU A 357 -11.06 15.95 -12.83
N PRO A 358 -11.74 15.50 -11.77
CA PRO A 358 -13.18 15.61 -11.61
C PRO A 358 -13.66 17.06 -11.76
N THR A 359 -14.96 17.21 -12.07
CA THR A 359 -15.57 18.53 -12.24
C THR A 359 -15.50 19.35 -10.94
N GLY A 360 -15.05 20.61 -11.04
CA GLY A 360 -14.91 21.51 -9.90
C GLY A 360 -13.56 21.44 -9.18
N ILE A 361 -12.69 20.48 -9.50
CA ILE A 361 -11.31 20.39 -8.98
C ILE A 361 -10.36 21.05 -9.99
N VAL A 362 -9.53 21.95 -9.52
CA VAL A 362 -8.52 22.67 -10.31
C VAL A 362 -7.16 22.00 -10.19
N GLN A 363 -6.80 21.62 -8.97
CA GLN A 363 -5.55 20.92 -8.66
C GLN A 363 -5.81 19.82 -7.64
N MET A 364 -4.98 18.77 -7.66
CA MET A 364 -4.99 17.70 -6.69
C MET A 364 -3.54 17.37 -6.32
N ALA A 365 -3.20 17.51 -5.05
CA ALA A 365 -1.90 17.11 -4.54
C ALA A 365 -2.02 15.76 -3.82
N LYS A 366 -1.08 14.87 -4.09
CA LYS A 366 -0.97 13.56 -3.45
C LYS A 366 0.40 13.43 -2.80
N VAL A 367 0.43 12.92 -1.58
CA VAL A 367 1.65 12.63 -0.83
C VAL A 367 1.62 11.17 -0.39
N TYR A 368 2.68 10.43 -0.69
CA TYR A 368 2.83 9.04 -0.29
C TYR A 368 3.84 8.95 0.86
N ILE A 369 3.40 8.40 1.98
CA ILE A 369 4.21 8.29 3.20
C ILE A 369 4.41 6.84 3.55
N ALA A 370 5.66 6.41 3.64
CA ALA A 370 6.03 5.07 4.05
C ALA A 370 6.21 5.00 5.57
N LYS A 371 5.64 3.97 6.17
CA LYS A 371 5.74 3.65 7.59
C LYS A 371 6.31 2.26 7.77
N LYS A 372 7.33 2.13 8.61
CA LYS A 372 7.83 0.83 9.08
C LYS A 372 7.17 0.52 10.42
N ARG A 373 6.36 -0.53 10.46
CA ARG A 373 5.64 -0.94 11.67
C ARG A 373 6.22 -2.25 12.21
N LYS A 374 6.91 -2.16 13.34
CA LYS A 374 7.34 -3.32 14.12
C LYS A 374 6.16 -3.91 14.88
N ILE A 375 6.27 -5.18 15.26
CA ILE A 375 5.27 -5.80 16.13
C ILE A 375 5.33 -5.16 17.52
N GLN A 376 4.18 -4.86 18.08
CA GLN A 376 4.06 -4.25 19.41
C GLN A 376 2.90 -4.84 20.19
N VAL A 377 2.84 -4.52 21.49
CA VAL A 377 1.73 -4.92 22.35
C VAL A 377 0.42 -4.34 21.83
N GLY A 378 -0.62 -5.17 21.75
CA GLY A 378 -1.93 -4.83 21.19
C GLY A 378 -2.12 -5.19 19.72
N ASP A 379 -1.06 -5.60 19.01
CA ASP A 379 -1.17 -6.08 17.63
C ASP A 379 -1.78 -7.47 17.58
N LYS A 380 -2.53 -7.73 16.53
CA LYS A 380 -3.20 -9.01 16.32
C LYS A 380 -2.37 -9.96 15.48
N MET A 381 -2.21 -11.17 15.99
CA MET A 381 -1.53 -12.26 15.31
C MET A 381 -2.46 -13.47 15.16
N ALA A 382 -2.18 -14.31 14.19
CA ALA A 382 -2.93 -15.56 13.98
C ALA A 382 -2.04 -16.64 13.36
N GLY A 383 -2.38 -17.90 13.66
CA GLY A 383 -1.92 -19.05 12.89
C GLY A 383 -2.81 -19.31 11.67
N ARG A 384 -2.70 -20.52 11.09
CA ARG A 384 -3.49 -20.95 9.91
C ARG A 384 -4.75 -21.75 10.27
N HIS A 385 -5.05 -21.95 11.55
CA HIS A 385 -6.11 -22.83 12.05
C HIS A 385 -7.24 -22.08 12.78
N GLY A 386 -7.42 -20.78 12.48
CA GLY A 386 -8.41 -19.94 13.18
C GLY A 386 -7.99 -19.51 14.58
N ASN A 387 -6.80 -19.86 15.03
CA ASN A 387 -6.19 -19.44 16.28
C ASN A 387 -5.69 -18.00 16.16
N LYS A 388 -6.48 -17.07 16.61
CA LYS A 388 -6.16 -15.62 16.63
C LYS A 388 -5.91 -15.17 18.06
N GLY A 389 -5.01 -14.22 18.23
CA GLY A 389 -4.71 -13.64 19.52
C GLY A 389 -4.15 -12.23 19.42
N ILE A 390 -4.00 -11.59 20.56
CA ILE A 390 -3.46 -10.23 20.68
C ILE A 390 -2.19 -10.30 21.53
N VAL A 391 -1.15 -9.60 21.09
CA VAL A 391 0.10 -9.50 21.84
C VAL A 391 -0.14 -8.77 23.15
N SER A 392 0.03 -9.45 24.27
CA SER A 392 -0.14 -8.89 25.62
C SER A 392 1.15 -8.35 26.19
N LYS A 393 2.25 -9.07 25.95
CA LYS A 393 3.57 -8.71 26.50
C LYS A 393 4.69 -9.14 25.55
N ILE A 394 5.71 -8.31 25.48
CA ILE A 394 6.99 -8.63 24.84
C ILE A 394 8.00 -8.78 25.97
N VAL A 395 8.64 -9.94 26.06
CA VAL A 395 9.53 -10.34 27.16
C VAL A 395 10.94 -10.47 26.62
N ARG A 396 11.92 -10.10 27.42
CA ARG A 396 13.34 -10.26 27.07
C ARG A 396 13.65 -11.73 26.80
N GLN A 397 14.61 -11.97 25.94
CA GLN A 397 14.99 -13.32 25.54
C GLN A 397 15.45 -14.17 26.72
N GLU A 398 16.12 -13.56 27.69
CA GLU A 398 16.66 -14.21 28.91
C GLU A 398 15.54 -14.66 29.85
N ASP A 399 14.41 -13.91 29.90
CA ASP A 399 13.28 -14.17 30.80
C ASP A 399 12.25 -15.13 30.21
N MET A 400 12.39 -15.47 28.91
CA MET A 400 11.49 -16.42 28.25
C MET A 400 11.74 -17.86 28.69
N PRO A 401 10.70 -18.71 28.75
CA PRO A 401 10.89 -20.14 28.92
C PRO A 401 11.83 -20.72 27.86
N PHE A 402 12.68 -21.65 28.26
CA PHE A 402 13.65 -22.26 27.37
C PHE A 402 13.67 -23.79 27.51
N LEU A 403 14.10 -24.46 26.45
CA LEU A 403 14.29 -25.91 26.42
C LEU A 403 15.56 -26.33 27.15
N GLU A 404 15.70 -27.63 27.39
CA GLU A 404 16.87 -28.23 28.03
C GLU A 404 18.19 -27.94 27.27
N ASP A 405 18.12 -27.73 25.94
CA ASP A 405 19.22 -27.32 25.10
C ASP A 405 19.59 -25.81 25.21
N GLY A 406 18.93 -25.08 26.09
CA GLY A 406 19.09 -23.63 26.25
C GLY A 406 18.39 -22.77 25.19
N THR A 407 17.67 -23.36 24.25
CA THR A 407 16.96 -22.59 23.22
C THR A 407 15.69 -21.97 23.78
N PRO A 408 15.53 -20.64 23.77
CA PRO A 408 14.30 -19.99 24.24
C PRO A 408 13.16 -20.21 23.26
N VAL A 409 11.93 -20.20 23.79
CA VAL A 409 10.73 -20.18 22.94
C VAL A 409 10.47 -18.78 22.41
N ASP A 410 9.85 -18.69 21.25
CA ASP A 410 9.53 -17.43 20.61
C ASP A 410 8.16 -16.90 21.04
N ILE A 411 7.21 -17.80 21.26
CA ILE A 411 5.81 -17.48 21.60
C ILE A 411 5.32 -18.43 22.70
N CYS A 412 4.62 -17.88 23.70
CA CYS A 412 3.86 -18.65 24.67
C CYS A 412 2.36 -18.46 24.41
N LEU A 413 1.66 -19.57 24.17
CA LEU A 413 0.22 -19.61 23.94
C LEU A 413 -0.50 -20.30 25.07
N ASN A 414 -1.74 -19.87 25.34
CA ASN A 414 -2.59 -20.52 26.32
C ASN A 414 -3.17 -21.83 25.74
N PRO A 415 -2.93 -22.98 26.38
CA PRO A 415 -3.45 -24.25 25.92
C PRO A 415 -4.99 -24.36 26.01
N LEU A 416 -5.65 -23.58 26.85
CA LEU A 416 -7.11 -23.55 26.99
C LEU A 416 -7.83 -23.07 25.72
N GLY A 417 -7.14 -22.34 24.86
CA GLY A 417 -7.68 -21.91 23.56
C GLY A 417 -7.83 -23.02 22.52
N VAL A 418 -7.32 -24.24 22.77
CA VAL A 418 -7.34 -25.35 21.81
C VAL A 418 -8.57 -26.25 22.00
N PRO A 419 -8.88 -26.81 23.19
CA PRO A 419 -9.92 -27.80 23.34
C PRO A 419 -11.32 -27.30 22.99
N SER A 420 -11.68 -26.10 23.43
CA SER A 420 -13.01 -25.53 23.18
C SER A 420 -13.29 -25.22 21.72
N ARG A 421 -12.24 -24.96 20.94
CA ARG A 421 -12.34 -24.60 19.51
C ARG A 421 -12.09 -25.76 18.59
N MET A 422 -11.66 -26.92 19.11
CA MET A 422 -11.44 -28.16 18.37
C MET A 422 -10.52 -28.02 17.13
N ASN A 423 -9.65 -27.03 17.09
CA ASN A 423 -8.69 -26.79 16.01
C ASN A 423 -7.36 -27.51 16.26
N LEU A 424 -7.42 -28.85 16.35
CA LEU A 424 -6.26 -29.69 16.66
C LEU A 424 -5.16 -29.64 15.60
N GLY A 425 -5.48 -29.23 14.38
CA GLY A 425 -4.50 -29.07 13.30
C GLY A 425 -3.33 -28.16 13.67
N GLN A 426 -3.50 -27.20 14.58
CA GLN A 426 -2.40 -26.37 15.07
C GLN A 426 -1.36 -27.15 15.87
N ILE A 427 -1.78 -28.19 16.61
CA ILE A 427 -0.87 -29.06 17.38
C ILE A 427 -0.10 -29.97 16.42
N PHE A 428 -0.79 -30.58 15.44
CA PHE A 428 -0.13 -31.39 14.41
C PHE A 428 0.89 -30.55 13.63
N GLU A 429 0.53 -29.33 13.23
CA GLU A 429 1.45 -28.39 12.59
C GLU A 429 2.67 -28.11 13.47
N ALA A 430 2.48 -27.85 14.76
CA ALA A 430 3.55 -27.54 15.69
C ALA A 430 4.57 -28.68 15.80
N VAL A 431 4.09 -29.91 15.95
CA VAL A 431 4.95 -31.10 16.12
C VAL A 431 5.67 -31.46 14.84
N LEU A 432 4.95 -31.54 13.72
CA LEU A 432 5.56 -31.80 12.40
C LEU A 432 6.47 -30.66 11.96
N GLY A 433 6.13 -29.43 12.26
CA GLY A 433 6.97 -28.27 11.99
C GLY A 433 8.31 -28.32 12.74
N TRP A 434 8.31 -28.83 13.97
CA TRP A 434 9.56 -29.04 14.71
C TRP A 434 10.40 -30.16 14.09
N ALA A 435 9.79 -31.30 13.76
CA ALA A 435 10.46 -32.38 13.05
C ALA A 435 11.04 -31.90 11.70
N GLY A 436 10.25 -31.17 10.92
CA GLY A 436 10.70 -30.61 9.64
C GLY A 436 11.87 -29.64 9.76
N ARG A 437 11.87 -28.79 10.79
CA ARG A 437 12.98 -27.87 11.07
C ARG A 437 14.27 -28.60 11.44
N THR A 438 14.16 -29.66 12.24
CA THR A 438 15.30 -30.48 12.66
C THR A 438 15.90 -31.25 11.49
N MET A 439 15.06 -31.81 10.62
CA MET A 439 15.49 -32.60 9.48
C MET A 439 15.76 -31.79 8.20
N GLY A 440 15.43 -30.49 8.17
CA GLY A 440 15.57 -29.62 7.00
C GLY A 440 14.58 -29.90 5.89
N VAL A 441 13.43 -30.54 6.18
CA VAL A 441 12.37 -30.88 5.22
C VAL A 441 11.13 -30.04 5.41
N LYS A 442 10.29 -29.93 4.37
CA LYS A 442 8.97 -29.28 4.42
C LYS A 442 7.88 -30.32 4.28
N PHE A 443 6.83 -30.19 5.09
CA PHE A 443 5.64 -31.02 4.99
C PHE A 443 4.54 -30.29 4.22
N ALA A 444 3.94 -31.00 3.25
CA ALA A 444 2.75 -30.54 2.54
C ALA A 444 1.61 -31.52 2.85
N THR A 445 0.57 -31.01 3.50
CA THR A 445 -0.60 -31.81 3.90
C THR A 445 -1.84 -31.24 3.20
N PRO A 446 -2.32 -31.89 2.10
CA PRO A 446 -3.58 -31.52 1.46
C PRO A 446 -4.76 -31.66 2.42
N ILE A 447 -5.86 -30.94 2.16
CA ILE A 447 -7.02 -30.85 3.07
C ILE A 447 -7.63 -32.24 3.36
N PHE A 448 -7.71 -33.12 2.36
CA PHE A 448 -8.33 -34.42 2.47
C PHE A 448 -7.33 -35.57 2.55
N ASP A 449 -6.04 -35.29 2.55
CA ASP A 449 -4.94 -36.25 2.68
C ASP A 449 -3.92 -35.69 3.66
N GLY A 450 -4.36 -35.50 4.88
CA GLY A 450 -3.56 -34.94 5.99
C GLY A 450 -2.72 -35.99 6.69
N ALA A 451 -1.85 -35.57 7.59
CA ALA A 451 -1.04 -36.45 8.42
C ALA A 451 -1.90 -37.17 9.47
N THR A 452 -1.66 -38.45 9.67
CA THR A 452 -2.23 -39.26 10.74
C THR A 452 -1.38 -39.14 12.02
N LEU A 453 -1.88 -39.70 13.12
CA LEU A 453 -1.11 -39.80 14.38
C LEU A 453 0.12 -40.71 14.21
N ASP A 454 0.01 -41.74 13.40
CA ASP A 454 1.11 -42.67 13.14
C ASP A 454 2.20 -42.00 12.32
N ASP A 455 1.84 -41.26 11.28
CA ASP A 455 2.79 -40.42 10.49
C ASP A 455 3.52 -39.42 11.39
N MET A 456 2.79 -38.78 12.29
CA MET A 456 3.37 -37.80 13.21
C MET A 456 4.40 -38.45 14.15
N ASN A 457 4.07 -39.62 14.72
CA ASN A 457 4.97 -40.35 15.58
C ASN A 457 6.22 -40.86 14.80
N GLU A 458 6.03 -41.37 13.58
CA GLU A 458 7.13 -41.80 12.72
C GLU A 458 8.12 -40.68 12.45
N TRP A 459 7.62 -39.48 12.09
CA TRP A 459 8.47 -38.34 11.80
C TRP A 459 9.15 -37.75 13.03
N THR A 460 8.48 -37.76 14.20
CA THR A 460 9.11 -37.32 15.45
C THR A 460 10.17 -38.29 15.92
N ASP A 461 9.94 -39.59 15.80
CA ASP A 461 10.95 -40.62 16.13
C ASP A 461 12.17 -40.53 15.19
N LYS A 462 11.97 -40.31 13.88
CA LYS A 462 13.06 -40.07 12.91
C LYS A 462 13.86 -38.81 13.23
N ALA A 463 13.22 -37.76 13.72
CA ALA A 463 13.86 -36.52 14.10
C ALA A 463 14.53 -36.56 15.48
N GLY A 464 14.35 -37.67 16.24
CA GLY A 464 14.85 -37.79 17.62
C GLY A 464 14.16 -36.86 18.61
N LEU A 465 12.92 -36.48 18.35
CA LEU A 465 12.15 -35.56 19.17
C LEU A 465 11.18 -36.32 20.11
N PRO A 466 10.81 -35.72 21.25
CA PRO A 466 9.82 -36.32 22.15
C PRO A 466 8.48 -36.44 21.44
N ARG A 467 7.78 -37.56 21.67
CA ARG A 467 6.45 -37.80 21.10
C ARG A 467 5.47 -36.72 21.53
N TYR A 468 4.61 -36.31 20.60
CA TYR A 468 3.65 -35.21 20.77
C TYR A 468 4.30 -33.85 21.12
N GLY A 469 5.62 -33.70 20.94
CA GLY A 469 6.33 -32.46 21.25
C GLY A 469 6.39 -32.09 22.74
N LYS A 470 6.09 -33.06 23.64
CA LYS A 470 6.11 -32.81 25.08
C LYS A 470 7.53 -32.71 25.62
N SER A 471 7.91 -31.52 26.05
CA SER A 471 9.24 -31.21 26.58
C SER A 471 9.13 -30.48 27.90
N TYR A 472 10.11 -30.72 28.78
CA TYR A 472 10.25 -29.92 29.97
C TYR A 472 10.88 -28.58 29.60
N LEU A 473 10.28 -27.51 30.13
CA LEU A 473 10.78 -26.16 29.97
C LEU A 473 11.32 -25.65 31.32
N TYR A 474 12.21 -24.67 31.22
CA TYR A 474 12.78 -23.96 32.35
C TYR A 474 12.34 -22.50 32.31
N ASP A 475 12.05 -21.90 33.47
CA ASP A 475 11.71 -20.47 33.55
C ASP A 475 12.99 -19.64 33.39
N GLY A 476 13.01 -18.72 32.42
CA GLY A 476 14.17 -17.85 32.17
C GLY A 476 14.52 -16.94 33.36
N GLY A 477 13.51 -16.55 34.16
CA GLY A 477 13.72 -15.66 35.32
C GLY A 477 14.32 -16.35 36.54
N THR A 478 13.92 -17.60 36.82
CA THR A 478 14.35 -18.35 38.02
C THR A 478 15.37 -19.45 37.70
N GLY A 479 15.41 -19.93 36.47
CA GLY A 479 16.19 -21.08 36.04
C GLY A 479 15.62 -22.43 36.48
N GLU A 480 14.46 -22.44 37.17
CA GLU A 480 13.82 -23.65 37.64
C GLU A 480 13.03 -24.35 36.55
N ARG A 481 13.00 -25.68 36.59
CA ARG A 481 12.20 -26.50 35.71
C ARG A 481 10.72 -26.41 36.07
N PHE A 482 9.84 -26.30 35.07
CA PHE A 482 8.39 -26.41 35.30
C PHE A 482 8.00 -27.84 35.66
N ASP A 483 7.01 -27.98 36.53
CA ASP A 483 6.55 -29.27 37.06
C ASP A 483 5.98 -30.19 35.98
N GLN A 484 5.32 -29.63 34.99
CA GLN A 484 4.65 -30.37 33.94
C GLN A 484 5.30 -30.12 32.57
N PRO A 485 5.45 -31.14 31.72
CA PRO A 485 5.96 -30.96 30.35
C PRO A 485 4.92 -30.22 29.52
N ALA A 486 5.37 -29.24 28.75
CA ALA A 486 4.56 -28.47 27.80
C ALA A 486 4.73 -28.99 26.37
N THR A 487 3.71 -28.84 25.55
CA THR A 487 3.83 -29.11 24.10
C THR A 487 4.59 -27.96 23.46
N VAL A 488 5.74 -28.28 22.87
CA VAL A 488 6.59 -27.35 22.13
C VAL A 488 6.61 -27.77 20.67
N GLY A 489 6.67 -26.78 19.77
CA GLY A 489 6.75 -27.07 18.36
C GLY A 489 7.07 -25.83 17.53
N VAL A 490 7.02 -25.97 16.22
CA VAL A 490 7.22 -24.85 15.28
C VAL A 490 5.96 -24.63 14.47
N THR A 491 5.41 -23.45 14.57
CA THR A 491 4.15 -23.07 13.94
C THR A 491 4.33 -21.84 13.06
N TYR A 492 3.56 -21.75 11.99
CA TYR A 492 3.55 -20.62 11.08
C TYR A 492 2.60 -19.55 11.57
N PHE A 493 3.14 -18.41 11.96
CA PHE A 493 2.36 -17.27 12.47
C PHE A 493 2.37 -16.11 11.48
N LEU A 494 1.25 -15.38 11.44
CA LEU A 494 1.04 -14.20 10.62
C LEU A 494 0.68 -13.01 11.50
N LYS A 495 1.24 -11.83 11.19
CA LYS A 495 0.77 -10.55 11.70
C LYS A 495 -0.43 -10.11 10.87
N LEU A 496 -1.54 -9.78 11.52
CA LEU A 496 -2.75 -9.31 10.82
C LEU A 496 -2.74 -7.79 10.67
N GLY A 497 -3.52 -7.28 9.71
CA GLY A 497 -3.66 -5.84 9.44
C GLY A 497 -4.41 -5.04 10.53
N HIS A 498 -4.79 -5.69 11.65
CA HIS A 498 -5.42 -5.05 12.80
C HIS A 498 -4.34 -4.66 13.82
N MET A 499 -3.73 -3.49 13.62
CA MET A 499 -2.67 -2.97 14.47
C MET A 499 -3.20 -1.95 15.47
N VAL A 500 -2.60 -1.90 16.64
CA VAL A 500 -3.05 -1.02 17.74
C VAL A 500 -2.99 0.45 17.37
N ASP A 501 -1.97 0.89 16.63
CA ASP A 501 -1.81 2.29 16.23
C ASP A 501 -2.99 2.82 15.40
N ASP A 502 -3.61 1.94 14.60
CA ASP A 502 -4.78 2.31 13.80
C ASP A 502 -6.07 2.38 14.62
N LYS A 503 -6.11 1.75 15.80
CA LYS A 503 -7.29 1.62 16.66
C LYS A 503 -7.24 2.48 17.90
N MET A 504 -6.05 2.77 18.41
CA MET A 504 -5.88 3.62 19.58
C MET A 504 -6.39 5.02 19.31
N HIS A 505 -7.28 5.50 20.15
CA HIS A 505 -7.89 6.80 20.00
C HIS A 505 -8.23 7.40 21.36
N ALA A 506 -7.98 8.69 21.52
CA ALA A 506 -8.34 9.47 22.69
C ALA A 506 -8.82 10.86 22.26
N ARG A 507 -9.68 11.45 23.08
CA ARG A 507 -10.22 12.78 22.85
C ARG A 507 -10.31 13.53 24.17
N SER A 508 -9.92 14.81 24.15
CA SER A 508 -10.26 15.78 25.20
C SER A 508 -11.36 16.71 24.71
N ILE A 509 -11.04 17.54 23.73
CA ILE A 509 -11.96 18.45 23.05
C ILE A 509 -11.90 18.14 21.56
N GLY A 510 -13.03 18.28 20.87
CA GLY A 510 -13.11 18.04 19.44
C GLY A 510 -14.42 18.54 18.84
N PRO A 511 -14.73 18.16 17.59
CA PRO A 511 -15.95 18.61 16.90
C PRO A 511 -17.22 18.03 17.53
N TYR A 512 -18.29 18.82 17.47
CA TYR A 512 -19.62 18.48 17.97
C TYR A 512 -20.64 18.51 16.83
N SER A 513 -21.73 17.74 16.99
CA SER A 513 -22.88 17.81 16.09
C SER A 513 -23.54 19.17 16.14
N LEU A 514 -24.04 19.67 15.02
CA LEU A 514 -24.67 20.98 14.93
C LEU A 514 -26.02 21.03 15.64
N ILE A 515 -26.80 19.95 15.61
CA ILE A 515 -28.16 19.92 16.16
C ILE A 515 -28.14 19.50 17.63
N THR A 516 -27.61 18.34 17.93
CA THR A 516 -27.63 17.78 19.29
C THR A 516 -26.51 18.27 20.19
N GLN A 517 -25.52 18.96 19.64
CA GLN A 517 -24.30 19.39 20.36
C GLN A 517 -23.52 18.29 21.04
N GLN A 518 -23.78 17.04 20.67
CA GLN A 518 -23.05 15.88 21.16
C GLN A 518 -21.71 15.70 20.43
N PRO A 519 -20.70 15.12 21.07
CA PRO A 519 -19.45 14.76 20.39
C PRO A 519 -19.72 13.86 19.19
N LEU A 520 -19.02 14.12 18.07
CA LEU A 520 -19.07 13.22 16.91
C LEU A 520 -18.50 11.85 17.29
N GLY A 521 -18.85 10.81 16.55
CA GLY A 521 -18.34 9.46 16.72
C GLY A 521 -17.20 9.14 15.75
N GLY A 522 -16.34 8.18 16.11
CA GLY A 522 -15.30 7.62 15.25
C GLY A 522 -13.95 8.34 15.32
N LYS A 523 -12.88 7.57 15.12
CA LYS A 523 -11.48 8.05 15.17
C LYS A 523 -11.18 9.09 14.06
N ALA A 524 -11.72 8.87 12.86
CA ALA A 524 -11.47 9.75 11.71
C ALA A 524 -11.98 11.17 11.90
N GLN A 525 -13.04 11.34 12.69
CA GLN A 525 -13.68 12.63 13.00
C GLN A 525 -13.20 13.21 14.33
N PHE A 526 -12.16 12.65 14.92
CA PHE A 526 -11.72 12.97 16.28
C PHE A 526 -12.89 12.94 17.27
N GLY A 527 -13.68 11.86 17.19
CA GLY A 527 -14.91 11.68 17.95
C GLY A 527 -14.70 11.12 19.36
N GLY A 528 -15.75 11.16 20.16
CA GLY A 528 -15.78 10.58 21.50
C GLY A 528 -16.22 9.10 21.50
N GLN A 529 -16.09 8.47 22.65
CA GLN A 529 -16.60 7.11 22.89
C GLN A 529 -18.12 7.16 23.13
N ARG A 530 -18.83 6.17 22.63
CA ARG A 530 -20.25 6.03 22.89
C ARG A 530 -20.49 5.43 24.27
N PHE A 531 -21.20 6.18 25.11
CA PHE A 531 -21.73 5.67 26.38
C PHE A 531 -23.17 5.21 26.16
N GLY A 532 -23.35 3.92 25.94
CA GLY A 532 -24.64 3.34 25.56
C GLY A 532 -25.59 3.15 26.74
N GLU A 533 -26.79 2.63 26.47
CA GLU A 533 -27.83 2.37 27.47
C GLU A 533 -27.38 1.36 28.52
N MET A 534 -26.68 0.31 28.11
CA MET A 534 -26.17 -0.70 29.03
C MET A 534 -25.12 -0.15 30.01
N GLU A 535 -24.25 0.75 29.56
CA GLU A 535 -23.26 1.43 30.39
C GLU A 535 -23.93 2.35 31.41
N VAL A 536 -25.05 2.99 31.04
CA VAL A 536 -25.89 3.77 31.96
C VAL A 536 -26.44 2.86 33.05
N TRP A 537 -26.97 1.68 32.72
CA TRP A 537 -27.47 0.72 33.73
C TRP A 537 -26.38 0.27 34.71
N ALA A 538 -25.16 0.11 34.22
CA ALA A 538 -24.04 -0.23 35.11
C ALA A 538 -23.77 0.86 36.13
N LEU A 539 -23.81 2.13 35.77
CA LEU A 539 -23.64 3.25 36.69
C LEU A 539 -24.83 3.36 37.67
N GLU A 540 -26.05 3.12 37.21
CA GLU A 540 -27.23 3.05 38.04
C GLU A 540 -27.11 1.94 39.11
N ALA A 541 -26.63 0.76 38.72
CA ALA A 541 -26.40 -0.36 39.61
C ALA A 541 -25.35 -0.06 40.70
N PHE A 542 -24.33 0.75 40.40
CA PHE A 542 -23.35 1.23 41.36
C PHE A 542 -23.84 2.43 42.20
N GLY A 543 -25.00 3.00 41.90
CA GLY A 543 -25.51 4.19 42.56
C GLY A 543 -24.69 5.46 42.31
N ALA A 544 -23.95 5.51 41.22
CA ALA A 544 -23.04 6.60 40.87
C ALA A 544 -23.76 7.72 40.10
N ALA A 545 -24.75 8.37 40.72
CA ALA A 545 -25.61 9.36 40.10
C ALA A 545 -24.85 10.61 39.64
N HIS A 546 -23.89 11.10 40.39
CA HIS A 546 -23.09 12.28 40.03
C HIS A 546 -22.18 12.01 38.82
N VAL A 547 -21.59 10.81 38.73
CA VAL A 547 -20.77 10.42 37.58
C VAL A 547 -21.63 10.30 36.33
N LEU A 548 -22.85 9.72 36.46
CA LEU A 548 -23.80 9.64 35.35
C LEU A 548 -24.21 11.02 34.85
N GLN A 549 -24.53 11.95 35.77
CA GLN A 549 -24.88 13.32 35.44
C GLN A 549 -23.72 14.03 34.69
N GLU A 550 -22.49 13.88 35.18
CA GLU A 550 -21.31 14.45 34.54
C GLU A 550 -21.11 13.92 33.10
N ILE A 551 -21.25 12.62 32.91
CA ILE A 551 -21.10 12.00 31.60
C ILE A 551 -22.15 12.49 30.61
N LEU A 552 -23.41 12.63 31.07
CA LEU A 552 -24.53 13.05 30.21
C LEU A 552 -24.54 14.55 29.90
N THR A 553 -23.92 15.40 30.72
CA THR A 553 -24.00 16.86 30.61
C THR A 553 -22.66 17.51 30.24
N ILE A 554 -21.79 17.69 31.20
CA ILE A 554 -20.52 18.43 31.06
C ILE A 554 -19.58 17.78 30.04
N LYS A 555 -19.55 16.47 30.02
CA LYS A 555 -18.72 15.69 29.08
C LYS A 555 -19.36 15.47 27.71
N SER A 556 -20.61 15.88 27.51
CA SER A 556 -21.36 15.62 26.27
C SER A 556 -21.94 16.91 25.69
N ASP A 557 -23.21 17.22 25.95
CA ASP A 557 -24.00 18.20 25.22
C ASP A 557 -24.38 19.48 25.98
N ASP A 558 -23.95 19.64 27.22
CA ASP A 558 -24.07 20.92 27.94
C ASP A 558 -23.03 21.93 27.42
N VAL A 559 -23.42 22.80 26.48
CA VAL A 559 -22.54 23.74 25.79
C VAL A 559 -21.83 24.70 26.74
N VAL A 560 -22.58 25.26 27.72
CA VAL A 560 -22.05 26.21 28.70
C VAL A 560 -21.22 25.48 29.75
N GLY A 561 -21.72 24.34 30.23
CA GLY A 561 -21.06 23.56 31.26
C GLY A 561 -19.70 23.02 30.82
N ARG A 562 -19.58 22.51 29.58
CA ARG A 562 -18.29 22.00 29.06
C ARG A 562 -17.21 23.08 28.94
N SER A 563 -17.60 24.31 28.55
CA SER A 563 -16.67 25.43 28.46
C SER A 563 -16.17 25.87 29.84
N LYS A 564 -17.08 25.97 30.81
CA LYS A 564 -16.74 26.29 32.21
C LYS A 564 -15.92 25.18 32.86
N ALA A 565 -16.22 23.91 32.56
CA ALA A 565 -15.45 22.78 33.07
C ALA A 565 -14.01 22.81 32.57
N TYR A 566 -13.80 23.09 31.30
CA TYR A 566 -12.47 23.23 30.73
C TYR A 566 -11.68 24.40 31.36
N GLU A 567 -12.34 25.54 31.55
CA GLU A 567 -11.75 26.69 32.24
C GLU A 567 -11.37 26.34 33.70
N ALA A 568 -12.23 25.65 34.43
CA ALA A 568 -11.98 25.21 35.79
C ALA A 568 -10.79 24.22 35.88
N ILE A 569 -10.67 23.29 34.94
CA ILE A 569 -9.52 22.38 34.86
C ILE A 569 -8.21 23.14 34.62
N VAL A 570 -8.21 24.12 33.70
CA VAL A 570 -7.02 24.91 33.41
C VAL A 570 -6.60 25.81 34.60
N LYS A 571 -7.57 26.38 35.30
CA LYS A 571 -7.33 27.24 36.46
C LYS A 571 -7.08 26.47 37.77
N GLY A 572 -7.45 25.20 37.83
CA GLY A 572 -7.42 24.38 39.05
C GLY A 572 -8.60 24.64 39.99
N ASP A 573 -9.67 25.24 39.49
CA ASP A 573 -10.89 25.53 40.25
C ASP A 573 -11.77 24.29 40.41
N PRO A 574 -12.71 24.26 41.36
CA PRO A 574 -13.71 23.18 41.47
C PRO A 574 -14.58 23.09 40.23
N MET A 575 -14.99 21.86 39.89
CA MET A 575 -15.86 21.63 38.73
C MET A 575 -17.20 22.35 38.87
N PRO A 576 -17.71 23.00 37.83
CA PRO A 576 -18.99 23.70 37.86
C PRO A 576 -20.15 22.72 37.98
N GLN A 577 -21.27 23.22 38.49
CA GLN A 577 -22.51 22.43 38.49
C GLN A 577 -22.99 22.23 37.04
N PRO A 578 -23.45 21.01 36.69
CA PRO A 578 -24.00 20.70 35.39
C PRO A 578 -25.26 21.51 35.08
N GLY A 579 -25.38 21.92 33.80
CA GLY A 579 -26.57 22.54 33.25
C GLY A 579 -27.54 21.53 32.63
N ILE A 580 -28.40 22.02 31.76
CA ILE A 580 -29.37 21.21 31.03
C ILE A 580 -28.72 20.72 29.72
N PRO A 581 -28.82 19.43 29.38
CA PRO A 581 -28.33 18.92 28.09
C PRO A 581 -29.10 19.49 26.92
N GLU A 582 -28.40 19.88 25.85
CA GLU A 582 -29.02 20.47 24.67
C GLU A 582 -29.97 19.50 23.94
N SER A 583 -29.73 18.20 24.06
CA SER A 583 -30.66 17.16 23.55
C SER A 583 -32.05 17.25 24.18
N LEU A 584 -32.18 17.70 25.43
CA LEU A 584 -33.49 17.97 26.01
C LEU A 584 -34.19 19.15 25.31
N ASN A 585 -33.46 20.22 25.01
CA ASN A 585 -34.02 21.35 24.26
C ASN A 585 -34.51 20.93 22.87
N VAL A 586 -33.75 20.08 22.18
CA VAL A 586 -34.17 19.51 20.90
C VAL A 586 -35.47 18.73 21.06
N LEU A 587 -35.58 17.86 22.07
CA LEU A 587 -36.80 17.10 22.37
C LEU A 587 -38.00 18.03 22.65
N LEU A 588 -37.80 19.10 23.43
CA LEU A 588 -38.84 20.08 23.72
C LEU A 588 -39.32 20.80 22.43
N HIS A 589 -38.41 21.12 21.54
CA HIS A 589 -38.78 21.71 20.25
C HIS A 589 -39.56 20.73 19.35
N GLU A 590 -39.17 19.46 19.34
CA GLU A 590 -39.89 18.41 18.62
C GLU A 590 -41.31 18.20 19.19
N LEU A 591 -41.46 18.16 20.52
CA LEU A 591 -42.76 18.05 21.18
C LEU A 591 -43.65 19.26 20.85
N ARG A 592 -43.08 20.48 20.86
CA ARG A 592 -43.83 21.69 20.43
C ARG A 592 -44.27 21.60 18.96
N GLY A 593 -43.42 21.04 18.10
CA GLY A 593 -43.75 20.77 16.71
C GLY A 593 -44.93 19.81 16.54
N LEU A 594 -45.12 18.89 17.49
CA LEU A 594 -46.27 18.00 17.58
C LEU A 594 -47.51 18.64 18.27
N GLY A 595 -47.45 19.92 18.63
CA GLY A 595 -48.53 20.63 19.30
C GLY A 595 -48.62 20.43 20.80
N LEU A 596 -47.60 19.79 21.44
CA LEU A 596 -47.54 19.60 22.88
C LEU A 596 -46.80 20.78 23.54
N SER A 597 -47.35 21.31 24.63
CA SER A 597 -46.67 22.33 25.45
C SER A 597 -46.00 21.69 26.62
N PHE A 598 -44.71 21.93 26.80
CA PHE A 598 -43.90 21.48 27.91
C PHE A 598 -43.18 22.67 28.53
N THR A 599 -43.30 22.85 29.83
CA THR A 599 -42.62 23.89 30.61
C THR A 599 -41.82 23.23 31.73
N LEU A 600 -40.61 23.71 31.93
CA LEU A 600 -39.78 23.36 33.10
C LEU A 600 -40.04 24.41 34.18
N ASP A 601 -40.53 24.00 35.34
CA ASP A 601 -40.72 24.84 36.51
C ASP A 601 -39.46 24.97 37.34
#